data_b48f2e6750acef48937e802c1d98b8e1
#
_entry.id   b48f2e6750acef48937e802c1d98b8e1
#
_cell.length_a   1.000
_cell.length_b   1.000
_cell.length_c   1.000
_cell.angle_alpha   90.00
_cell.angle_beta   90.00
_cell.angle_gamma   90.00
#
_symmetry.space_group_name_H-M   'P 1'
#
loop_
_entity.id
_entity.type
_entity.pdbx_description
1 polymer ?
#
loop_
_entity_poly.entity_id
_entity_poly.type
_entity_poly.pdbx_seq_one_letter_code
_entity_poly.pdbx_strand_id
1 'polypeptide(L)'
;TGTFRLADLVGMDTAVHVINGMRQNCPDDEQVAALEVPKFLTFLTDNKFYGNKSGQGFYKKTGEKDPKGRPVVLALNLETLEYTQSQKEKLPVLDTLKQIDELPRRIKAVFKADDKGAQLLQRSFLGLFAYVSNRVPEISDTLYAVDDALRAGFAWEAGPFQYWDMAGVAECVERAEKQGEKIGSWVKEMLQAGHTSFYKIENGIRKYYDLRSKSYQPLPGGASFILLDNYRSNKPVYTNAECTLHDIGDGVLCLEFHSKMNAIGEGILRGINDSIQIAEEQGWKGMVIGNNAQNFTVGANLMMIAMMAYQQEWDELNQAVNIFQQTSMRIRYSSIPVVIATQGYVFGGGCEFSMHADAVVAAAESYIGLVEVGVGIIPGGGGTKEFAVRLSDEITKEGDVQIPRLIDKFKSIATAQVATSAYEAFNFGYLLPQKDQVVHNTARNISEAKAKVLELADDYVMPIQRKDVYVLGRTGLGALYIAAHSLKLGHYASEHDIKIAKKVAYVLCGGDLTSPQTVSEQYLLDIEREMFLSLCGEQKTLERIQFMLENGKPLRN
;
A
#
# COMPACT_ATOMS: atom_id res chain seq x y z
N THR A 1 4.30 10.21 -14.33
CA THR A 1 4.25 10.85 -15.68
C THR A 1 5.53 11.64 -15.88
N GLY A 2 6.23 11.45 -17.02
CA GLY A 2 7.47 12.20 -17.32
C GLY A 2 7.19 13.68 -17.61
N THR A 3 8.21 14.53 -17.45
CA THR A 3 8.14 15.99 -17.53
C THR A 3 7.41 16.50 -18.79
N PHE A 4 7.81 16.03 -19.98
CA PHE A 4 7.17 16.48 -21.24
C PHE A 4 5.71 16.00 -21.39
N ARG A 5 5.38 14.83 -20.85
CA ARG A 5 3.99 14.33 -20.80
C ARG A 5 3.14 15.15 -19.82
N LEU A 6 3.73 15.57 -18.70
CA LEU A 6 3.06 16.44 -17.75
C LEU A 6 2.82 17.82 -18.37
N ALA A 7 3.79 18.35 -19.08
CA ALA A 7 3.67 19.62 -19.80
C ALA A 7 2.53 19.57 -20.86
N ASP A 8 2.43 18.48 -21.64
CA ASP A 8 1.32 18.26 -22.58
C ASP A 8 -0.05 18.17 -21.88
N LEU A 9 -0.09 17.68 -20.65
CA LEU A 9 -1.32 17.60 -19.86
C LEU A 9 -1.76 18.98 -19.35
N VAL A 10 -0.82 19.77 -18.83
CA VAL A 10 -1.05 21.12 -18.29
C VAL A 10 -1.33 22.12 -19.42
N GLY A 11 -0.54 22.07 -20.47
CA GLY A 11 -0.60 22.95 -21.65
C GLY A 11 0.58 23.92 -21.73
N MET A 12 1.13 24.06 -22.96
CA MET A 12 2.30 24.91 -23.24
C MET A 12 2.04 26.38 -22.99
N ASP A 13 0.86 26.86 -23.29
CA ASP A 13 0.41 28.24 -23.00
C ASP A 13 0.45 28.53 -21.49
N THR A 14 -0.04 27.60 -20.68
CA THR A 14 0.03 27.69 -19.21
C THR A 14 1.49 27.68 -18.73
N ALA A 15 2.32 26.78 -19.27
CA ALA A 15 3.74 26.69 -18.90
C ALA A 15 4.47 28.01 -19.19
N VAL A 16 4.29 28.58 -20.38
CA VAL A 16 4.90 29.86 -20.77
C VAL A 16 4.38 31.02 -19.92
N HIS A 17 3.07 31.04 -19.61
CA HIS A 17 2.49 32.04 -18.71
C HIS A 17 3.10 31.98 -17.30
N VAL A 18 3.29 30.78 -16.74
CA VAL A 18 3.94 30.59 -15.44
C VAL A 18 5.39 31.06 -15.46
N ILE A 19 6.17 30.67 -16.48
CA ILE A 19 7.58 31.10 -16.63
C ILE A 19 7.66 32.64 -16.65
N ASN A 20 6.86 33.30 -17.48
CA ASN A 20 6.85 34.74 -17.58
C ASN A 20 6.38 35.44 -16.30
N GLY A 21 5.35 34.86 -15.65
CA GLY A 21 4.87 35.36 -14.35
C GLY A 21 5.93 35.28 -13.25
N MET A 22 6.66 34.18 -13.17
CA MET A 22 7.77 34.02 -12.21
C MET A 22 8.89 35.03 -12.49
N ARG A 23 9.32 35.18 -13.75
CA ARG A 23 10.35 36.18 -14.11
C ARG A 23 9.94 37.61 -13.75
N GLN A 24 8.67 37.93 -13.92
CA GLN A 24 8.14 39.27 -13.63
C GLN A 24 8.01 39.53 -12.13
N ASN A 25 7.57 38.53 -11.36
CA ASN A 25 7.26 38.69 -9.94
C ASN A 25 8.42 38.32 -9.00
N CYS A 26 9.42 37.57 -9.48
CA CYS A 26 10.61 37.17 -8.72
C CYS A 26 11.90 37.55 -9.46
N PRO A 27 12.13 38.87 -9.77
CA PRO A 27 13.28 39.31 -10.57
C PRO A 27 14.63 39.10 -9.87
N ASP A 28 14.63 39.05 -8.53
CA ASP A 28 15.83 38.89 -7.71
C ASP A 28 16.15 37.43 -7.37
N ASP A 29 15.36 36.47 -7.89
CA ASP A 29 15.61 35.05 -7.66
C ASP A 29 16.88 34.59 -8.41
N GLU A 30 17.77 33.84 -7.74
CA GLU A 30 19.03 33.37 -8.35
C GLU A 30 18.83 32.44 -9.55
N GLN A 31 17.66 31.83 -9.69
CA GLN A 31 17.31 30.97 -10.82
C GLN A 31 16.54 31.70 -11.93
N VAL A 32 16.31 33.00 -11.80
CA VAL A 32 15.53 33.79 -12.79
C VAL A 32 16.10 33.69 -14.21
N ALA A 33 17.43 33.59 -14.34
CA ALA A 33 18.10 33.40 -15.64
C ALA A 33 17.74 32.03 -16.29
N ALA A 34 17.46 31.01 -15.51
CA ALA A 34 17.03 29.70 -16.02
C ALA A 34 15.55 29.68 -16.48
N LEU A 35 14.79 30.72 -16.14
CA LEU A 35 13.37 30.87 -16.52
C LEU A 35 13.17 31.53 -17.90
N GLU A 36 14.14 31.43 -18.80
CA GLU A 36 13.96 31.82 -20.19
C GLU A 36 13.04 30.83 -20.93
N VAL A 37 12.13 31.37 -21.75
CA VAL A 37 11.25 30.53 -22.58
C VAL A 37 12.09 29.94 -23.72
N PRO A 38 12.32 28.59 -23.74
CA PRO A 38 13.15 27.99 -24.78
C PRO A 38 12.47 28.07 -26.16
N LYS A 39 13.27 28.07 -27.24
CA LYS A 39 12.79 28.13 -28.63
C LYS A 39 11.71 27.09 -28.94
N PHE A 40 11.83 25.88 -28.41
CA PHE A 40 10.83 24.84 -28.64
C PHE A 40 9.49 25.13 -27.96
N LEU A 41 9.45 25.83 -26.82
CA LEU A 41 8.19 26.27 -26.21
C LEU A 41 7.56 27.41 -27.01
N THR A 42 8.36 28.38 -27.50
CA THR A 42 7.90 29.42 -28.40
C THR A 42 7.30 28.81 -29.67
N PHE A 43 8.00 27.86 -30.31
CA PHE A 43 7.49 27.13 -31.47
C PHE A 43 6.13 26.45 -31.19
N LEU A 44 6.00 25.75 -30.03
CA LEU A 44 4.76 25.08 -29.68
C LEU A 44 3.59 26.06 -29.46
N THR A 45 3.85 27.19 -28.80
CA THR A 45 2.81 28.20 -28.55
C THR A 45 2.40 28.94 -29.80
N ASP A 46 3.34 29.33 -30.67
CA ASP A 46 3.07 30.06 -31.93
C ASP A 46 2.24 29.20 -32.89
N ASN A 47 2.48 27.89 -32.90
CA ASN A 47 1.72 26.93 -33.71
C ASN A 47 0.44 26.44 -33.02
N LYS A 48 0.12 26.93 -31.83
CA LYS A 48 -1.02 26.49 -31.00
C LYS A 48 -1.02 25.01 -30.67
N PHE A 49 0.17 24.41 -30.54
CA PHE A 49 0.38 23.02 -30.12
C PHE A 49 0.45 22.96 -28.59
N TYR A 50 -0.69 23.16 -27.95
CA TYR A 50 -0.76 23.32 -26.50
C TYR A 50 -0.75 22.00 -25.70
N GLY A 51 -0.53 20.87 -26.35
CA GLY A 51 -0.56 19.55 -25.72
C GLY A 51 -1.89 18.83 -25.90
N ASN A 52 -2.34 18.09 -24.88
CA ASN A 52 -3.54 17.25 -24.99
C ASN A 52 -4.80 18.02 -25.39
N LYS A 53 -4.95 19.25 -24.91
CA LYS A 53 -6.12 20.11 -25.20
C LYS A 53 -6.22 20.55 -26.67
N SER A 54 -5.10 20.54 -27.39
CA SER A 54 -5.07 20.84 -28.83
C SER A 54 -4.77 19.60 -29.70
N GLY A 55 -4.64 18.41 -29.05
CA GLY A 55 -4.31 17.15 -29.71
C GLY A 55 -2.84 16.97 -30.09
N GLN A 56 -2.01 17.98 -29.90
CA GLN A 56 -0.59 18.00 -30.25
C GLN A 56 0.18 18.95 -29.32
N GLY A 57 1.36 18.53 -28.89
CA GLY A 57 2.29 19.26 -28.04
C GLY A 57 3.70 18.69 -28.21
N PHE A 58 4.40 18.33 -27.14
CA PHE A 58 5.66 17.56 -27.23
C PHE A 58 5.45 16.22 -27.92
N TYR A 59 4.23 15.67 -27.80
CA TYR A 59 3.86 14.43 -28.46
C TYR A 59 2.67 14.65 -29.39
N LYS A 60 2.70 13.92 -30.53
CA LYS A 60 1.65 13.93 -31.54
C LYS A 60 1.19 12.50 -31.82
N LYS A 61 -0.11 12.23 -31.70
CA LYS A 61 -0.72 10.96 -32.15
C LYS A 61 -0.94 11.02 -33.66
N THR A 62 -0.46 10.01 -34.39
CA THR A 62 -0.62 9.95 -35.86
C THR A 62 -1.99 9.44 -36.30
N GLY A 63 -2.76 8.82 -35.41
CA GLY A 63 -3.97 8.08 -35.75
C GLY A 63 -3.70 6.64 -36.22
N GLU A 64 -2.46 6.29 -36.53
CA GLU A 64 -2.02 4.96 -36.93
C GLU A 64 -1.79 4.05 -35.73
N LYS A 65 -1.82 2.75 -35.96
CA LYS A 65 -1.48 1.74 -34.95
C LYS A 65 -0.26 0.93 -35.37
N ASP A 66 0.58 0.57 -34.42
CA ASP A 66 1.70 -0.34 -34.64
C ASP A 66 1.20 -1.79 -34.89
N PRO A 67 2.07 -2.73 -35.32
CA PRO A 67 1.69 -4.12 -35.55
C PRO A 67 1.11 -4.85 -34.32
N LYS A 68 1.29 -4.27 -33.11
CA LYS A 68 0.71 -4.76 -31.85
C LYS A 68 -0.59 -4.04 -31.47
N GLY A 69 -1.16 -3.23 -32.38
CA GLY A 69 -2.41 -2.51 -32.16
C GLY A 69 -2.31 -1.25 -31.28
N ARG A 70 -1.11 -0.81 -30.90
CA ARG A 70 -0.90 0.39 -30.05
C ARG A 70 -0.81 1.64 -30.89
N PRO A 71 -1.33 2.81 -30.40
CA PRO A 71 -1.22 4.07 -31.13
C PRO A 71 0.24 4.47 -31.40
N VAL A 72 0.54 4.86 -32.64
CA VAL A 72 1.83 5.44 -33.01
C VAL A 72 1.88 6.90 -32.54
N VAL A 73 2.89 7.21 -31.73
CA VAL A 73 3.09 8.55 -31.15
C VAL A 73 4.45 9.07 -31.58
N LEU A 74 4.48 10.22 -32.22
CA LEU A 74 5.69 10.96 -32.55
C LEU A 74 6.07 11.88 -31.39
N ALA A 75 7.37 12.15 -31.23
CA ALA A 75 7.93 13.12 -30.28
C ALA A 75 8.56 14.30 -31.04
N LEU A 76 8.42 15.51 -30.51
CA LEU A 76 9.09 16.67 -31.02
C LEU A 76 10.60 16.58 -30.79
N ASN A 77 11.40 16.68 -31.82
CA ASN A 77 12.82 16.91 -31.70
C ASN A 77 13.04 18.38 -31.30
N LEU A 78 13.70 18.61 -30.16
CA LEU A 78 13.82 19.95 -29.57
C LEU A 78 14.82 20.86 -30.32
N GLU A 79 15.66 20.28 -31.16
CA GLU A 79 16.66 21.02 -31.97
C GLU A 79 16.09 21.35 -33.35
N THR A 80 15.55 20.33 -34.05
CA THR A 80 15.03 20.50 -35.42
C THR A 80 13.60 21.00 -35.47
N LEU A 81 12.85 20.91 -34.36
CA LEU A 81 11.43 21.25 -34.24
C LEU A 81 10.50 20.41 -35.15
N GLU A 82 10.96 19.22 -35.53
CA GLU A 82 10.21 18.25 -36.33
C GLU A 82 9.72 17.10 -35.48
N TYR A 83 8.58 16.50 -35.86
CA TYR A 83 8.02 15.32 -35.18
C TYR A 83 8.61 14.05 -35.76
N THR A 84 9.32 13.29 -34.92
CA THR A 84 10.00 12.04 -35.28
C THR A 84 9.56 10.90 -34.39
N GLN A 85 9.83 9.67 -34.83
CA GLN A 85 9.61 8.52 -33.94
C GLN A 85 10.54 8.61 -32.72
N SER A 86 9.94 8.44 -31.53
CA SER A 86 10.69 8.46 -30.27
C SER A 86 11.65 7.27 -30.22
N GLN A 87 12.93 7.56 -30.10
CA GLN A 87 13.94 6.56 -29.82
C GLN A 87 14.03 6.34 -28.31
N LYS A 88 13.94 5.10 -27.87
CA LYS A 88 14.16 4.74 -26.47
C LYS A 88 15.66 4.66 -26.20
N GLU A 89 16.21 5.65 -25.56
CA GLU A 89 17.58 5.58 -25.04
C GLU A 89 17.62 4.63 -23.84
N LYS A 90 18.62 3.74 -23.81
CA LYS A 90 18.86 2.88 -22.65
C LYS A 90 19.65 3.67 -21.62
N LEU A 91 19.09 3.81 -20.43
CA LEU A 91 19.72 4.48 -19.29
C LEU A 91 19.95 3.41 -18.20
N PRO A 92 21.17 2.87 -18.06
CA PRO A 92 21.47 1.75 -17.15
C PRO A 92 21.08 2.02 -15.71
N VAL A 93 21.25 3.26 -15.24
CA VAL A 93 20.84 3.64 -13.88
C VAL A 93 19.35 3.36 -13.63
N LEU A 94 18.46 3.63 -14.60
CA LEU A 94 17.02 3.40 -14.41
C LEU A 94 16.67 1.91 -14.25
N ASP A 95 17.39 1.03 -14.93
CA ASP A 95 17.19 -0.41 -14.79
C ASP A 95 17.71 -0.92 -13.43
N THR A 96 18.83 -0.35 -12.95
CA THR A 96 19.34 -0.61 -11.61
C THR A 96 18.35 -0.13 -10.52
N LEU A 97 17.82 1.08 -10.66
CA LEU A 97 16.92 1.67 -9.67
C LEU A 97 15.57 0.91 -9.53
N LYS A 98 15.11 0.26 -10.61
CA LYS A 98 13.90 -0.61 -10.56
C LYS A 98 14.07 -1.85 -9.69
N GLN A 99 15.31 -2.27 -9.46
CA GLN A 99 15.62 -3.44 -8.62
C GLN A 99 15.76 -3.10 -7.14
N ILE A 100 15.73 -1.81 -6.79
CA ILE A 100 15.96 -1.33 -5.43
C ILE A 100 14.64 -0.76 -4.90
N ASP A 101 14.01 -1.46 -3.97
CA ASP A 101 12.73 -1.02 -3.38
C ASP A 101 12.93 0.10 -2.33
N GLU A 102 14.04 0.09 -1.58
CA GLU A 102 14.31 1.07 -0.54
C GLU A 102 14.78 2.42 -1.10
N LEU A 103 14.04 3.49 -0.79
CA LEU A 103 14.34 4.84 -1.27
C LEU A 103 15.76 5.34 -0.93
N PRO A 104 16.29 5.19 0.31
CA PRO A 104 17.64 5.63 0.62
C PRO A 104 18.71 4.90 -0.21
N ARG A 105 18.52 3.60 -0.49
CA ARG A 105 19.42 2.82 -1.35
C ARG A 105 19.32 3.27 -2.81
N ARG A 106 18.09 3.58 -3.30
CA ARG A 106 17.90 4.14 -4.65
C ARG A 106 18.63 5.45 -4.81
N ILE A 107 18.48 6.39 -3.87
CA ILE A 107 19.17 7.70 -3.93
C ILE A 107 20.68 7.53 -3.91
N LYS A 108 21.22 6.68 -3.02
CA LYS A 108 22.67 6.38 -3.01
C LYS A 108 23.16 5.77 -4.33
N ALA A 109 22.37 4.92 -4.97
CA ALA A 109 22.70 4.32 -6.25
C ALA A 109 22.76 5.36 -7.37
N VAL A 110 21.87 6.37 -7.38
CA VAL A 110 21.96 7.51 -8.31
C VAL A 110 23.29 8.24 -8.18
N PHE A 111 23.72 8.55 -6.94
CA PHE A 111 24.96 9.30 -6.71
C PHE A 111 26.25 8.48 -6.91
N LYS A 112 26.15 7.14 -7.02
CA LYS A 112 27.27 6.24 -7.33
C LYS A 112 27.43 5.95 -8.83
N ALA A 113 26.35 6.09 -9.61
CA ALA A 113 26.37 5.84 -11.05
C ALA A 113 26.89 7.06 -11.82
N ASP A 114 27.45 6.84 -13.02
CA ASP A 114 28.06 7.86 -13.85
C ASP A 114 27.53 7.92 -15.29
N ASP A 115 26.51 7.11 -15.62
CA ASP A 115 25.86 7.19 -16.93
C ASP A 115 25.04 8.49 -17.09
N LYS A 116 24.69 8.82 -18.32
CA LYS A 116 23.94 10.04 -18.69
C LYS A 116 22.68 10.26 -17.87
N GLY A 117 21.95 9.17 -17.56
CA GLY A 117 20.73 9.24 -16.72
C GLY A 117 21.06 9.61 -15.28
N ALA A 118 22.10 9.01 -14.71
CA ALA A 118 22.58 9.33 -13.37
C ALA A 118 23.07 10.79 -13.28
N GLN A 119 23.85 11.25 -14.26
CA GLN A 119 24.35 12.63 -14.31
C GLN A 119 23.19 13.65 -14.36
N LEU A 120 22.14 13.38 -15.15
CA LEU A 120 20.97 14.24 -15.21
C LEU A 120 20.25 14.31 -13.85
N LEU A 121 20.05 13.14 -13.20
CA LEU A 121 19.41 13.08 -11.88
C LEU A 121 20.25 13.78 -10.81
N GLN A 122 21.57 13.52 -10.79
CA GLN A 122 22.50 14.16 -9.84
C GLN A 122 22.47 15.68 -10.00
N ARG A 123 22.57 16.19 -11.23
CA ARG A 123 22.50 17.63 -11.50
C ARG A 123 21.19 18.24 -11.01
N SER A 124 20.06 17.57 -11.25
CA SER A 124 18.74 18.03 -10.80
C SER A 124 18.66 18.06 -9.28
N PHE A 125 19.16 17.03 -8.58
CA PHE A 125 19.18 17.00 -7.12
C PHE A 125 20.11 18.07 -6.54
N LEU A 126 21.32 18.22 -7.07
CA LEU A 126 22.29 19.19 -6.57
C LEU A 126 21.77 20.64 -6.73
N GLY A 127 21.16 20.96 -7.87
CA GLY A 127 20.52 22.26 -8.07
C GLY A 127 19.33 22.47 -7.11
N LEU A 128 18.51 21.45 -6.88
CA LEU A 128 17.42 21.51 -5.89
C LEU A 128 17.96 21.75 -4.47
N PHE A 129 19.00 21.01 -4.06
CA PHE A 129 19.60 21.14 -2.73
C PHE A 129 20.17 22.54 -2.51
N ALA A 130 20.88 23.07 -3.51
CA ALA A 130 21.38 24.44 -3.47
C ALA A 130 20.22 25.43 -3.30
N TYR A 131 19.22 25.35 -4.16
CA TYR A 131 18.08 26.27 -4.14
C TYR A 131 17.35 26.26 -2.80
N VAL A 132 16.95 25.09 -2.28
CA VAL A 132 16.22 25.03 -0.99
C VAL A 132 17.07 25.51 0.18
N SER A 133 18.39 25.32 0.14
CA SER A 133 19.29 25.83 1.19
C SER A 133 19.32 27.35 1.27
N ASN A 134 19.12 28.04 0.16
CA ASN A 134 19.04 29.50 0.09
C ASN A 134 17.65 30.02 0.43
N ARG A 135 16.59 29.19 0.30
CA ARG A 135 15.22 29.57 0.67
C ARG A 135 14.93 29.45 2.17
N VAL A 136 15.79 28.78 2.92
CA VAL A 136 15.72 28.77 4.39
C VAL A 136 16.84 29.70 4.91
N PRO A 137 16.53 30.75 5.69
CA PRO A 137 15.24 31.08 6.34
C PRO A 137 14.34 32.05 5.58
N GLU A 138 14.57 32.35 4.31
CA GLU A 138 13.85 33.40 3.58
C GLU A 138 12.32 33.15 3.51
N ILE A 139 11.91 31.93 3.09
CA ILE A 139 10.49 31.58 2.95
C ILE A 139 9.97 30.68 4.06
N SER A 140 10.87 30.11 4.86
CA SER A 140 10.52 29.22 5.97
C SER A 140 11.60 29.26 7.04
N ASP A 141 11.22 29.42 8.29
CA ASP A 141 12.13 29.39 9.43
C ASP A 141 12.74 28.01 9.70
N THR A 142 12.15 26.96 9.15
CA THR A 142 12.53 25.56 9.43
C THR A 142 12.65 24.73 8.16
N LEU A 143 13.66 23.88 8.10
CA LEU A 143 13.89 23.00 6.95
C LEU A 143 12.80 21.93 6.78
N TYR A 144 12.19 21.43 7.88
CA TYR A 144 11.15 20.42 7.80
C TYR A 144 9.86 20.94 7.17
N ALA A 145 9.53 22.23 7.32
CA ALA A 145 8.35 22.81 6.69
C ALA A 145 8.48 22.84 5.16
N VAL A 146 9.70 23.03 4.62
CA VAL A 146 9.99 22.91 3.19
C VAL A 146 9.79 21.46 2.72
N ASP A 147 10.33 20.50 3.48
CA ASP A 147 10.16 19.07 3.16
C ASP A 147 8.69 18.66 3.16
N ASP A 148 7.94 19.06 4.17
CA ASP A 148 6.52 18.75 4.31
C ASP A 148 5.67 19.40 3.20
N ALA A 149 5.98 20.66 2.83
CA ALA A 149 5.30 21.35 1.75
C ALA A 149 5.46 20.63 0.41
N LEU A 150 6.67 20.17 0.07
CA LEU A 150 6.91 19.44 -1.16
C LEU A 150 6.32 18.02 -1.15
N ARG A 151 6.36 17.35 0.00
CA ARG A 151 5.69 16.05 0.16
C ARG A 151 4.18 16.18 0.00
N ALA A 152 3.57 17.16 0.62
CA ALA A 152 2.13 17.37 0.56
C ALA A 152 1.67 17.93 -0.80
N GLY A 153 2.42 18.89 -1.38
CA GLY A 153 2.04 19.56 -2.63
C GLY A 153 2.30 18.74 -3.89
N PHE A 154 3.34 17.92 -3.90
CA PHE A 154 3.77 17.14 -5.07
C PHE A 154 3.73 15.63 -4.86
N ALA A 155 3.21 15.16 -3.73
CA ALA A 155 3.19 13.76 -3.36
C ALA A 155 4.57 13.06 -3.45
N TRP A 156 5.64 13.76 -3.06
CA TRP A 156 6.99 13.20 -3.03
C TRP A 156 7.13 12.21 -1.86
N GLU A 157 7.89 11.15 -2.07
CA GLU A 157 8.20 10.16 -1.03
C GLU A 157 9.03 10.77 0.12
N ALA A 158 9.91 11.75 -0.20
CA ALA A 158 10.73 12.49 0.76
C ALA A 158 10.85 13.95 0.35
N GLY A 159 11.11 14.84 1.29
CA GLY A 159 11.42 16.22 0.99
C GLY A 159 12.89 16.43 0.59
N PRO A 160 13.26 17.63 0.09
CA PRO A 160 14.62 17.93 -0.40
C PRO A 160 15.74 17.67 0.62
N PHE A 161 15.56 18.09 1.87
CA PHE A 161 16.55 17.87 2.91
C PHE A 161 16.64 16.40 3.32
N GLN A 162 15.54 15.67 3.28
CA GLN A 162 15.53 14.21 3.47
C GLN A 162 16.27 13.49 2.32
N TYR A 163 16.04 13.88 1.05
CA TYR A 163 16.81 13.35 -0.08
C TYR A 163 18.28 13.65 0.05
N TRP A 164 18.63 14.84 0.54
CA TRP A 164 20.01 15.25 0.72
C TRP A 164 20.71 14.41 1.80
N ASP A 165 20.05 14.15 2.93
CA ASP A 165 20.55 13.23 3.95
C ASP A 165 20.81 11.82 3.38
N MET A 166 19.88 11.31 2.54
CA MET A 166 20.04 10.02 1.88
C MET A 166 21.22 9.98 0.91
N ALA A 167 21.48 11.09 0.21
CA ALA A 167 22.56 11.22 -0.75
C ALA A 167 23.92 11.43 -0.07
N GLY A 168 23.93 12.01 1.12
CA GLY A 168 25.12 12.41 1.88
C GLY A 168 25.41 13.91 1.75
N VAL A 169 25.18 14.65 2.85
CA VAL A 169 25.19 16.13 2.84
C VAL A 169 26.55 16.69 2.40
N ALA A 170 27.64 16.27 3.04
CA ALA A 170 28.97 16.81 2.77
C ALA A 170 29.43 16.56 1.32
N GLU A 171 29.24 15.33 0.81
CA GLU A 171 29.63 14.97 -0.56
C GLU A 171 28.79 15.76 -1.59
N CYS A 172 27.51 15.97 -1.33
CA CYS A 172 26.65 16.76 -2.22
C CYS A 172 27.03 18.24 -2.22
N VAL A 173 27.46 18.83 -1.09
CA VAL A 173 27.98 20.20 -1.02
C VAL A 173 29.19 20.34 -1.93
N GLU A 174 30.17 19.45 -1.81
CA GLU A 174 31.40 19.50 -2.67
C GLU A 174 31.06 19.35 -4.16
N ARG A 175 30.15 18.45 -4.51
CA ARG A 175 29.73 18.24 -5.90
C ARG A 175 28.95 19.42 -6.46
N ALA A 176 28.05 20.01 -5.68
CA ALA A 176 27.27 21.17 -6.07
C ALA A 176 28.16 22.38 -6.34
N GLU A 177 29.15 22.68 -5.45
CA GLU A 177 30.11 23.76 -5.63
C GLU A 177 30.98 23.57 -6.86
N LYS A 178 31.41 22.32 -7.16
CA LYS A 178 32.15 22.00 -8.40
C LYS A 178 31.32 22.26 -9.67
N GLN A 179 29.97 22.19 -9.56
CA GLN A 179 29.07 22.53 -10.65
C GLN A 179 28.67 24.01 -10.71
N GLY A 180 29.21 24.83 -9.79
CA GLY A 180 28.94 26.27 -9.73
C GLY A 180 27.70 26.65 -8.95
N GLU A 181 27.04 25.68 -8.28
CA GLU A 181 25.87 25.93 -7.44
C GLU A 181 26.29 26.62 -6.13
N LYS A 182 25.45 27.53 -5.64
CA LYS A 182 25.66 28.25 -4.39
C LYS A 182 24.86 27.59 -3.27
N ILE A 183 25.53 26.98 -2.33
CA ILE A 183 24.91 26.39 -1.13
C ILE A 183 24.79 27.44 -0.03
N GLY A 184 23.66 27.44 0.67
CA GLY A 184 23.41 28.31 1.81
C GLY A 184 24.52 28.18 2.88
N SER A 185 25.05 29.32 3.39
CA SER A 185 26.20 29.34 4.31
C SER A 185 25.97 28.53 5.58
N TRP A 186 24.73 28.50 6.06
CA TRP A 186 24.34 27.76 7.26
C TRP A 186 24.57 26.24 7.14
N VAL A 187 24.46 25.66 5.94
CA VAL A 187 24.76 24.23 5.72
C VAL A 187 26.24 23.94 5.96
N LYS A 188 27.13 24.85 5.49
CA LYS A 188 28.58 24.73 5.73
C LYS A 188 28.91 24.89 7.22
N GLU A 189 28.28 25.87 7.88
CA GLU A 189 28.42 26.06 9.34
C GLU A 189 27.98 24.82 10.12
N MET A 190 26.85 24.20 9.72
CA MET A 190 26.36 22.97 10.29
C MET A 190 27.40 21.84 10.19
N LEU A 191 27.98 21.64 8.99
CA LEU A 191 29.01 20.62 8.76
C LEU A 191 30.28 20.90 9.55
N GLN A 192 30.75 22.17 9.61
CA GLN A 192 31.90 22.57 10.40
C GLN A 192 31.70 22.38 11.92
N ALA A 193 30.49 22.51 12.39
CA ALA A 193 30.13 22.20 13.78
C ALA A 193 30.01 20.69 14.08
N GLY A 194 30.30 19.83 13.10
CA GLY A 194 30.27 18.38 13.26
C GLY A 194 28.89 17.73 13.05
N HIS A 195 27.89 18.50 12.60
CA HIS A 195 26.58 17.97 12.24
C HIS A 195 26.56 17.52 10.78
N THR A 196 26.38 16.23 10.54
CA THR A 196 26.54 15.62 9.19
C THR A 196 25.22 15.36 8.47
N SER A 197 24.07 15.63 9.11
CA SER A 197 22.73 15.40 8.56
C SER A 197 21.75 16.48 9.02
N PHE A 198 20.68 16.69 8.27
CA PHE A 198 19.59 17.60 8.63
C PHE A 198 18.63 16.99 9.63
N TYR A 199 18.47 15.66 9.58
CA TYR A 199 17.65 14.90 10.51
C TYR A 199 18.48 13.84 11.22
N LYS A 200 18.10 13.55 12.46
CA LYS A 200 18.60 12.40 13.20
C LYS A 200 17.51 11.79 14.07
N ILE A 201 17.66 10.53 14.38
CA ILE A 201 16.85 9.83 15.37
C ILE A 201 17.71 9.65 16.62
N GLU A 202 17.18 10.04 17.76
CA GLU A 202 17.85 9.93 19.04
C GLU A 202 16.83 9.54 20.09
N ASN A 203 17.03 8.38 20.74
CA ASN A 203 16.09 7.77 21.69
C ASN A 203 14.66 7.62 21.14
N GLY A 204 14.52 7.18 19.89
CA GLY A 204 13.23 7.00 19.20
C GLY A 204 12.54 8.31 18.78
N ILE A 205 13.14 9.47 19.07
CA ILE A 205 12.60 10.78 18.70
C ILE A 205 13.30 11.28 17.45
N ARG A 206 12.54 11.59 16.40
CA ARG A 206 13.07 12.26 15.22
C ARG A 206 13.31 13.73 15.51
N LYS A 207 14.52 14.20 15.25
CA LYS A 207 14.96 15.58 15.45
C LYS A 207 15.38 16.16 14.10
N TYR A 208 15.28 17.49 13.97
CA TYR A 208 15.77 18.25 12.82
C TYR A 208 16.82 19.27 13.28
N TYR A 209 17.73 19.64 12.41
CA TYR A 209 18.68 20.71 12.69
C TYR A 209 17.96 22.06 12.65
N ASP A 210 17.90 22.74 13.77
CA ASP A 210 17.31 24.07 13.89
C ASP A 210 18.38 25.16 13.68
N LEU A 211 18.15 26.03 12.71
CA LEU A 211 19.09 27.07 12.31
C LEU A 211 19.31 28.13 13.40
N ARG A 212 18.29 28.39 14.21
CA ARG A 212 18.34 29.43 15.28
C ARG A 212 19.19 28.96 16.45
N SER A 213 18.91 27.77 16.95
CA SER A 213 19.66 27.18 18.07
C SER A 213 20.96 26.51 17.67
N LYS A 214 21.21 26.32 16.36
CA LYS A 214 22.33 25.57 15.78
C LYS A 214 22.51 24.18 16.40
N SER A 215 21.39 23.53 16.71
CA SER A 215 21.34 22.23 17.37
C SER A 215 20.13 21.43 16.92
N TYR A 216 20.13 20.12 17.23
CA TYR A 216 18.99 19.27 16.91
C TYR A 216 17.83 19.48 17.89
N GLN A 217 16.68 19.83 17.35
CA GLN A 217 15.43 19.99 18.10
C GLN A 217 14.44 18.87 17.74
N PRO A 218 13.58 18.42 18.67
CA PRO A 218 12.52 17.48 18.35
C PRO A 218 11.61 18.02 17.23
N LEU A 219 11.25 17.14 16.28
CA LEU A 219 10.29 17.52 15.24
C LEU A 219 8.93 17.80 15.89
N PRO A 220 8.34 19.00 15.70
CA PRO A 220 7.06 19.35 16.32
C PRO A 220 5.96 18.37 15.92
N GLY A 221 5.09 18.02 16.87
CA GLY A 221 4.01 17.06 16.67
C GLY A 221 4.46 15.58 16.64
N GLY A 222 5.76 15.30 16.66
CA GLY A 222 6.30 13.95 16.57
C GLY A 222 5.87 13.02 17.70
N ALA A 223 5.56 13.56 18.89
CA ALA A 223 5.08 12.77 20.02
C ALA A 223 3.68 12.13 19.79
N SER A 224 2.91 12.66 18.84
CA SER A 224 1.58 12.14 18.48
C SER A 224 1.63 11.05 17.40
N PHE A 225 2.81 10.73 16.87
CA PHE A 225 2.99 9.79 15.77
C PHE A 225 3.95 8.69 16.16
N ILE A 226 3.60 7.45 15.84
CA ILE A 226 4.50 6.32 15.88
C ILE A 226 4.94 6.04 14.45
N LEU A 227 6.16 6.47 14.12
CA LEU A 227 6.81 6.17 12.85
C LEU A 227 7.80 5.03 13.09
N LEU A 228 7.58 3.88 12.49
CA LEU A 228 8.39 2.67 12.73
C LEU A 228 9.85 2.86 12.32
N ASP A 229 10.14 3.75 11.38
CA ASP A 229 11.51 4.15 11.05
C ASP A 229 12.32 4.62 12.28
N ASN A 230 11.65 5.23 13.27
CA ASN A 230 12.28 5.70 14.50
C ASN A 230 12.69 4.53 15.42
N TYR A 231 12.10 3.36 15.24
CA TYR A 231 12.32 2.17 16.06
C TYR A 231 13.29 1.18 15.41
N ARG A 232 13.55 1.27 14.09
CA ARG A 232 14.43 0.35 13.36
C ARG A 232 15.89 0.37 13.83
N SER A 233 16.34 1.45 14.47
CA SER A 233 17.67 1.52 15.09
C SER A 233 17.76 0.81 16.44
N ASN A 234 16.62 0.51 17.06
CA ASN A 234 16.56 -0.20 18.32
C ASN A 234 16.73 -1.71 18.08
N LYS A 235 17.19 -2.43 19.11
CA LYS A 235 17.21 -3.90 19.06
C LYS A 235 15.75 -4.40 18.99
N PRO A 236 15.34 -5.13 17.94
CA PRO A 236 13.99 -5.65 17.85
C PRO A 236 13.72 -6.72 18.92
N VAL A 237 12.47 -6.87 19.33
CA VAL A 237 12.03 -7.96 20.21
C VAL A 237 12.10 -9.30 19.47
N TYR A 238 11.69 -9.28 18.19
CA TYR A 238 11.79 -10.43 17.27
C TYR A 238 11.96 -9.90 15.84
N THR A 239 12.61 -10.67 14.99
CA THR A 239 12.70 -10.37 13.55
C THR A 239 12.95 -11.63 12.73
N ASN A 240 12.41 -11.65 11.54
CA ASN A 240 12.74 -12.61 10.48
C ASN A 240 12.90 -11.89 9.13
N ALA A 241 12.98 -12.63 8.03
CA ALA A 241 13.17 -12.04 6.70
C ALA A 241 11.98 -11.18 6.20
N GLU A 242 10.78 -11.35 6.77
CA GLU A 242 9.55 -10.72 6.26
C GLU A 242 8.85 -9.79 7.26
N CYS A 243 9.22 -9.84 8.54
CA CYS A 243 8.63 -8.99 9.57
C CYS A 243 9.56 -8.71 10.74
N THR A 244 9.27 -7.64 11.47
CA THR A 244 10.01 -7.21 12.67
C THR A 244 9.02 -6.77 13.75
N LEU A 245 9.26 -7.25 14.99
CA LEU A 245 8.49 -6.91 16.19
C LEU A 245 9.22 -5.83 16.98
N HIS A 246 8.61 -4.66 17.05
CA HIS A 246 9.14 -3.50 17.76
C HIS A 246 8.44 -3.32 19.12
N ASP A 247 9.20 -2.94 20.14
CA ASP A 247 8.64 -2.33 21.35
C ASP A 247 8.33 -0.85 21.04
N ILE A 248 7.03 -0.50 21.04
CA ILE A 248 6.57 0.87 20.78
C ILE A 248 6.20 1.63 22.07
N GLY A 249 6.63 1.11 23.22
CA GLY A 249 6.44 1.72 24.54
C GLY A 249 5.10 1.38 25.21
N ASP A 250 4.98 1.71 26.48
CA ASP A 250 3.79 1.51 27.33
C ASP A 250 3.34 0.06 27.48
N GLY A 251 4.23 -0.89 27.17
CA GLY A 251 3.96 -2.33 27.21
C GLY A 251 3.24 -2.86 25.95
N VAL A 252 3.30 -2.13 24.83
CA VAL A 252 2.68 -2.52 23.57
C VAL A 252 3.74 -2.82 22.52
N LEU A 253 3.55 -3.94 21.81
CA LEU A 253 4.37 -4.35 20.68
C LEU A 253 3.74 -3.92 19.34
N CYS A 254 4.57 -3.75 18.30
CA CYS A 254 4.11 -3.56 16.93
C CYS A 254 4.84 -4.50 15.98
N LEU A 255 4.09 -5.36 15.30
CA LEU A 255 4.60 -6.24 14.25
C LEU A 255 4.51 -5.52 12.91
N GLU A 256 5.67 -5.19 12.34
CA GLU A 256 5.83 -4.54 11.04
C GLU A 256 6.11 -5.58 9.96
N PHE A 257 5.31 -5.58 8.88
CA PHE A 257 5.58 -6.36 7.67
C PHE A 257 6.50 -5.59 6.74
N HIS A 258 7.47 -6.29 6.13
CA HIS A 258 8.40 -5.71 5.15
C HIS A 258 8.77 -6.69 4.01
N SER A 259 7.94 -7.70 3.77
CA SER A 259 8.01 -8.50 2.54
C SER A 259 7.66 -7.64 1.32
N LYS A 260 8.01 -8.11 0.12
CA LYS A 260 7.69 -7.36 -1.11
C LYS A 260 6.18 -7.14 -1.21
N MET A 261 5.74 -5.86 -1.33
CA MET A 261 4.33 -5.45 -1.31
C MET A 261 3.57 -5.89 -0.04
N ASN A 262 4.28 -6.26 1.02
CA ASN A 262 3.73 -6.88 2.22
C ASN A 262 2.87 -8.13 1.94
N ALA A 263 3.21 -8.88 0.87
CA ALA A 263 2.54 -10.14 0.55
C ALA A 263 2.77 -11.16 1.68
N ILE A 264 1.68 -11.80 2.10
CA ILE A 264 1.69 -12.72 3.24
C ILE A 264 2.27 -14.06 2.79
N GLY A 265 3.48 -14.34 3.26
CA GLY A 265 4.21 -15.59 3.10
C GLY A 265 4.40 -16.31 4.43
N GLU A 266 5.20 -17.36 4.40
CA GLU A 266 5.50 -18.18 5.58
C GLU A 266 6.12 -17.34 6.72
N GLY A 267 7.01 -16.39 6.39
CA GLY A 267 7.67 -15.55 7.38
C GLY A 267 6.72 -14.63 8.13
N ILE A 268 5.69 -14.08 7.45
CA ILE A 268 4.65 -13.28 8.11
C ILE A 268 3.75 -14.16 8.98
N LEU A 269 3.31 -15.33 8.49
CA LEU A 269 2.48 -16.25 9.28
C LEU A 269 3.20 -16.69 10.55
N ARG A 270 4.46 -17.10 10.42
CA ARG A 270 5.31 -17.43 11.57
C ARG A 270 5.50 -16.23 12.49
N GLY A 271 5.80 -15.06 11.92
CA GLY A 271 6.01 -13.83 12.67
C GLY A 271 4.81 -13.42 13.52
N ILE A 272 3.58 -13.56 13.01
CA ILE A 272 2.35 -13.31 13.79
C ILE A 272 2.26 -14.29 14.97
N ASN A 273 2.41 -15.58 14.72
CA ASN A 273 2.30 -16.61 15.76
C ASN A 273 3.37 -16.45 16.85
N ASP A 274 4.64 -16.28 16.44
CA ASP A 274 5.77 -16.09 17.38
C ASP A 274 5.60 -14.79 18.18
N SER A 275 5.15 -13.71 17.53
CA SER A 275 4.95 -12.41 18.20
C SER A 275 3.85 -12.44 19.25
N ILE A 276 2.73 -13.10 18.96
CA ILE A 276 1.65 -13.29 19.93
C ILE A 276 2.16 -14.14 21.09
N GLN A 277 2.88 -15.24 20.82
CA GLN A 277 3.45 -16.09 21.86
C GLN A 277 4.43 -15.31 22.76
N ILE A 278 5.36 -14.55 22.16
CA ILE A 278 6.29 -13.68 22.91
C ILE A 278 5.54 -12.69 23.78
N ALA A 279 4.49 -12.06 23.24
CA ALA A 279 3.72 -11.08 23.98
C ALA A 279 3.00 -11.70 25.20
N GLU A 280 2.41 -12.86 25.04
CA GLU A 280 1.75 -13.60 26.13
C GLU A 280 2.73 -14.08 27.20
N GLU A 281 3.83 -14.73 26.79
CA GLU A 281 4.83 -15.28 27.71
C GLU A 281 5.59 -14.22 28.51
N GLN A 282 5.80 -13.04 27.89
CA GLN A 282 6.55 -11.95 28.52
C GLN A 282 5.66 -10.92 29.23
N GLY A 283 4.34 -11.09 29.20
CA GLY A 283 3.39 -10.22 29.91
C GLY A 283 3.23 -8.83 29.29
N TRP A 284 3.31 -8.71 27.96
CA TRP A 284 2.98 -7.48 27.25
C TRP A 284 1.47 -7.21 27.32
N LYS A 285 1.08 -5.93 27.29
CA LYS A 285 -0.33 -5.53 27.37
C LYS A 285 -1.13 -5.88 26.11
N GLY A 286 -0.46 -5.96 24.96
CA GLY A 286 -1.06 -6.31 23.69
C GLY A 286 -0.19 -5.94 22.52
N MET A 287 -0.72 -6.13 21.30
CA MET A 287 0.04 -5.98 20.08
C MET A 287 -0.74 -5.23 19.00
N VAL A 288 -0.02 -4.39 18.25
CA VAL A 288 -0.47 -3.82 16.98
C VAL A 288 0.15 -4.63 15.83
N ILE A 289 -0.62 -4.96 14.81
CA ILE A 289 -0.10 -5.40 13.51
C ILE A 289 -0.29 -4.25 12.53
N GLY A 290 0.80 -3.69 12.01
CA GLY A 290 0.74 -2.53 11.12
C GLY A 290 2.10 -2.16 10.55
N ASN A 291 2.12 -1.26 9.57
CA ASN A 291 3.34 -0.76 8.95
C ASN A 291 3.14 0.70 8.49
N ASN A 292 4.23 1.36 8.11
CA ASN A 292 4.19 2.71 7.51
C ASN A 292 4.35 2.69 5.99
N ALA A 293 4.16 1.54 5.33
CA ALA A 293 4.19 1.42 3.87
C ALA A 293 2.94 2.01 3.22
N GLN A 294 2.95 2.16 1.90
CA GLN A 294 1.80 2.63 1.14
C GLN A 294 0.56 1.76 1.33
N ASN A 295 0.76 0.43 1.42
CA ASN A 295 -0.31 -0.55 1.57
C ASN A 295 -0.06 -1.40 2.82
N PHE A 296 -1.13 -1.79 3.50
CA PHE A 296 -1.05 -2.74 4.60
C PHE A 296 -0.56 -4.10 4.08
N THR A 297 -1.30 -4.70 3.12
CA THR A 297 -0.88 -5.91 2.41
C THR A 297 -1.71 -6.14 1.14
N VAL A 298 -1.11 -6.76 0.14
CA VAL A 298 -1.82 -7.21 -1.09
C VAL A 298 -2.43 -8.61 -0.96
N GLY A 299 -2.36 -9.23 0.22
CA GLY A 299 -2.87 -10.58 0.49
C GLY A 299 -1.82 -11.67 0.40
N ALA A 300 -2.25 -12.91 0.25
CA ALA A 300 -1.40 -14.10 0.22
C ALA A 300 -0.46 -14.13 -1.00
N ASN A 301 0.68 -14.78 -0.83
CA ASN A 301 1.65 -15.00 -1.91
C ASN A 301 1.10 -16.01 -2.94
N LEU A 302 0.46 -15.50 -4.00
CA LEU A 302 -0.13 -16.31 -5.07
C LEU A 302 0.88 -17.19 -5.81
N MET A 303 2.16 -16.80 -5.85
CA MET A 303 3.21 -17.61 -6.51
C MET A 303 3.39 -18.95 -5.78
N MET A 304 3.37 -18.96 -4.47
CA MET A 304 3.47 -20.19 -3.68
C MET A 304 2.28 -21.12 -3.93
N ILE A 305 1.06 -20.58 -3.93
CA ILE A 305 -0.16 -21.34 -4.22
C ILE A 305 -0.08 -21.96 -5.62
N ALA A 306 0.30 -21.16 -6.62
CA ALA A 306 0.45 -21.64 -7.99
C ALA A 306 1.50 -22.76 -8.12
N MET A 307 2.67 -22.59 -7.49
CA MET A 307 3.74 -23.60 -7.54
C MET A 307 3.29 -24.94 -6.97
N MET A 308 2.73 -24.94 -5.75
CA MET A 308 2.24 -26.17 -5.11
C MET A 308 1.12 -26.83 -5.95
N ALA A 309 0.20 -26.04 -6.49
CA ALA A 309 -0.88 -26.56 -7.34
C ALA A 309 -0.37 -27.14 -8.67
N TYR A 310 0.60 -26.49 -9.35
CA TYR A 310 1.23 -27.03 -10.57
C TYR A 310 2.05 -28.31 -10.31
N GLN A 311 2.71 -28.40 -9.16
CA GLN A 311 3.47 -29.57 -8.74
C GLN A 311 2.58 -30.68 -8.18
N GLN A 312 1.27 -30.40 -8.02
CA GLN A 312 0.28 -31.31 -7.40
C GLN A 312 0.63 -31.72 -5.97
N GLU A 313 1.28 -30.80 -5.24
CA GLU A 313 1.64 -30.95 -3.81
C GLU A 313 0.43 -30.60 -2.94
N TRP A 314 -0.60 -31.46 -2.99
CA TRP A 314 -1.90 -31.18 -2.35
C TRP A 314 -1.83 -31.20 -0.82
N ASP A 315 -0.99 -32.05 -0.24
CA ASP A 315 -0.82 -32.14 1.21
C ASP A 315 -0.12 -30.90 1.75
N GLU A 316 0.92 -30.42 1.05
CA GLU A 316 1.65 -29.19 1.39
C GLU A 316 0.74 -27.97 1.24
N LEU A 317 -0.05 -27.90 0.17
CA LEU A 317 -1.01 -26.83 -0.04
C LEU A 317 -2.10 -26.85 1.04
N ASN A 318 -2.64 -28.02 1.38
CA ASN A 318 -3.60 -28.18 2.47
C ASN A 318 -3.02 -27.70 3.82
N GLN A 319 -1.76 -28.08 4.10
CA GLN A 319 -1.08 -27.64 5.31
C GLN A 319 -0.85 -26.12 5.32
N ALA A 320 -0.44 -25.52 4.18
CA ALA A 320 -0.23 -24.08 4.07
C ALA A 320 -1.51 -23.29 4.33
N VAL A 321 -2.64 -23.73 3.75
CA VAL A 321 -3.96 -23.10 3.99
C VAL A 321 -4.39 -23.29 5.44
N ASN A 322 -4.17 -24.47 6.03
CA ASN A 322 -4.46 -24.72 7.44
C ASN A 322 -3.65 -23.79 8.36
N ILE A 323 -2.35 -23.62 8.12
CA ILE A 323 -1.49 -22.70 8.89
C ILE A 323 -2.05 -21.28 8.81
N PHE A 324 -2.48 -20.85 7.61
CA PHE A 324 -3.08 -19.54 7.44
C PHE A 324 -4.36 -19.37 8.28
N GLN A 325 -5.27 -20.35 8.22
CA GLN A 325 -6.49 -20.37 9.03
C GLN A 325 -6.18 -20.33 10.53
N GLN A 326 -5.23 -21.16 10.98
CA GLN A 326 -4.82 -21.18 12.39
C GLN A 326 -4.18 -19.85 12.82
N THR A 327 -3.48 -19.15 11.92
CA THR A 327 -2.94 -17.81 12.22
C THR A 327 -4.08 -16.78 12.39
N SER A 328 -5.12 -16.81 11.56
CA SER A 328 -6.32 -15.98 11.74
C SER A 328 -7.01 -16.28 13.08
N MET A 329 -7.12 -17.57 13.42
CA MET A 329 -7.70 -18.00 14.70
C MET A 329 -6.80 -17.61 15.89
N ARG A 330 -5.48 -17.62 15.71
CA ARG A 330 -4.50 -17.18 16.72
C ARG A 330 -4.61 -15.70 17.03
N ILE A 331 -4.86 -14.87 16.01
CA ILE A 331 -5.19 -13.45 16.19
C ILE A 331 -6.45 -13.30 17.03
N ARG A 332 -7.54 -14.00 16.69
CA ARG A 332 -8.83 -13.89 17.36
C ARG A 332 -8.83 -14.39 18.80
N TYR A 333 -8.13 -15.50 19.07
CA TYR A 333 -8.16 -16.20 20.33
C TYR A 333 -6.86 -16.07 21.12
N SER A 334 -6.16 -14.93 20.94
CA SER A 334 -5.02 -14.58 21.78
C SER A 334 -5.47 -14.20 23.20
N SER A 335 -4.60 -14.39 24.18
CA SER A 335 -4.86 -13.96 25.56
C SER A 335 -4.53 -12.48 25.80
N ILE A 336 -4.10 -11.78 24.75
CA ILE A 336 -3.83 -10.34 24.72
C ILE A 336 -4.61 -9.69 23.58
N PRO A 337 -4.99 -8.42 23.66
CA PRO A 337 -5.63 -7.72 22.55
C PRO A 337 -4.68 -7.55 21.37
N VAL A 338 -5.17 -7.90 20.18
CA VAL A 338 -4.49 -7.69 18.89
C VAL A 338 -5.29 -6.72 18.04
N VAL A 339 -4.71 -5.55 17.76
CA VAL A 339 -5.31 -4.50 16.96
C VAL A 339 -4.57 -4.37 15.63
N ILE A 340 -5.29 -4.27 14.52
CA ILE A 340 -4.70 -4.11 13.21
C ILE A 340 -4.84 -2.67 12.72
N ALA A 341 -3.69 -2.05 12.33
CA ALA A 341 -3.64 -0.73 11.73
C ALA A 341 -3.55 -0.85 10.20
N THR A 342 -4.60 -0.43 9.47
CA THR A 342 -4.68 -0.60 8.01
C THR A 342 -4.59 0.70 7.25
N GLN A 343 -3.95 0.68 6.06
CA GLN A 343 -3.95 1.76 5.06
C GLN A 343 -3.76 1.19 3.66
N GLY A 344 -4.15 1.95 2.63
CA GLY A 344 -4.04 1.54 1.24
C GLY A 344 -4.72 0.19 0.99
N TYR A 345 -4.06 -0.73 0.31
CA TYR A 345 -4.61 -2.06 0.03
C TYR A 345 -4.60 -2.97 1.26
N VAL A 346 -5.76 -3.57 1.51
CA VAL A 346 -6.03 -4.55 2.57
C VAL A 346 -6.77 -5.72 1.94
N PHE A 347 -6.06 -6.47 1.11
CA PHE A 347 -6.68 -7.46 0.23
C PHE A 347 -6.54 -8.89 0.76
N GLY A 348 -7.54 -9.70 0.47
CA GLY A 348 -7.51 -11.13 0.71
C GLY A 348 -7.15 -11.46 2.15
N GLY A 349 -6.06 -12.21 2.36
CA GLY A 349 -5.57 -12.58 3.68
C GLY A 349 -5.39 -11.42 4.66
N GLY A 350 -5.08 -10.20 4.18
CA GLY A 350 -5.04 -9.01 5.04
C GLY A 350 -6.40 -8.56 5.51
N CYS A 351 -7.42 -8.68 4.66
CA CYS A 351 -8.80 -8.48 5.05
C CYS A 351 -9.24 -9.57 6.05
N GLU A 352 -8.85 -10.84 5.81
CA GLU A 352 -9.15 -11.95 6.71
C GLU A 352 -8.55 -11.73 8.10
N PHE A 353 -7.29 -11.32 8.23
CA PHE A 353 -6.68 -10.97 9.52
C PHE A 353 -7.42 -9.80 10.19
N SER A 354 -7.76 -8.76 9.41
CA SER A 354 -8.52 -7.61 9.93
C SER A 354 -9.89 -8.02 10.48
N MET A 355 -10.59 -8.93 9.81
CA MET A 355 -11.87 -9.44 10.29
C MET A 355 -11.77 -10.26 11.58
N HIS A 356 -10.60 -10.85 11.88
CA HIS A 356 -10.35 -11.67 13.07
C HIS A 356 -9.73 -10.89 14.24
N ALA A 357 -9.22 -9.68 14.04
CA ALA A 357 -8.64 -8.85 15.10
C ALA A 357 -9.69 -8.39 16.12
N ASP A 358 -9.24 -8.06 17.33
CA ASP A 358 -10.09 -7.47 18.36
C ASP A 358 -10.65 -6.12 17.92
N ALA A 359 -9.83 -5.32 17.25
CA ALA A 359 -10.26 -4.09 16.59
C ALA A 359 -9.37 -3.77 15.37
N VAL A 360 -9.91 -2.98 14.46
CA VAL A 360 -9.19 -2.40 13.33
C VAL A 360 -9.19 -0.89 13.45
N VAL A 361 -8.02 -0.29 13.33
CA VAL A 361 -7.83 1.14 13.16
C VAL A 361 -7.50 1.38 11.69
N ALA A 362 -8.49 1.78 10.92
CA ALA A 362 -8.36 1.92 9.48
C ALA A 362 -8.10 3.37 9.08
N ALA A 363 -7.04 3.63 8.30
CA ALA A 363 -6.94 4.91 7.61
C ALA A 363 -8.15 5.10 6.69
N ALA A 364 -8.65 6.34 6.56
CA ALA A 364 -9.83 6.63 5.74
C ALA A 364 -9.67 6.10 4.30
N GLU A 365 -8.47 6.16 3.74
CA GLU A 365 -8.09 5.56 2.45
C GLU A 365 -7.56 4.13 2.64
N SER A 366 -8.38 3.24 3.19
CA SER A 366 -8.16 1.80 3.20
C SER A 366 -9.10 1.13 2.20
N TYR A 367 -8.53 0.40 1.26
CA TYR A 367 -9.24 -0.35 0.22
C TYR A 367 -9.32 -1.81 0.68
N ILE A 368 -10.44 -2.18 1.31
CA ILE A 368 -10.57 -3.45 2.02
C ILE A 368 -11.47 -4.41 1.24
N GLY A 369 -11.02 -5.65 1.04
CA GLY A 369 -11.87 -6.64 0.38
C GLY A 369 -11.29 -8.05 0.29
N LEU A 370 -12.19 -9.02 0.18
CA LEU A 370 -11.90 -10.42 -0.13
C LEU A 370 -11.87 -10.55 -1.65
N VAL A 371 -10.68 -10.61 -2.23
CA VAL A 371 -10.46 -10.51 -3.69
C VAL A 371 -10.14 -11.85 -4.37
N GLU A 372 -10.16 -12.94 -3.62
CA GLU A 372 -9.73 -14.27 -4.02
C GLU A 372 -10.48 -14.81 -5.24
N VAL A 373 -11.75 -14.50 -5.37
CA VAL A 373 -12.59 -14.89 -6.52
C VAL A 373 -12.03 -14.32 -7.84
N GLY A 374 -11.42 -13.14 -7.78
CA GLY A 374 -10.74 -12.53 -8.93
C GLY A 374 -9.61 -13.37 -9.51
N VAL A 375 -8.99 -14.22 -8.71
CA VAL A 375 -7.92 -15.15 -9.11
C VAL A 375 -8.36 -16.61 -9.15
N GLY A 376 -9.66 -16.88 -9.03
CA GLY A 376 -10.23 -18.21 -9.27
C GLY A 376 -10.38 -19.09 -8.03
N ILE A 377 -10.14 -18.58 -6.82
CA ILE A 377 -10.27 -19.29 -5.55
C ILE A 377 -11.26 -18.57 -4.64
N ILE A 378 -11.60 -19.17 -3.50
CA ILE A 378 -12.38 -18.51 -2.45
C ILE A 378 -11.43 -18.00 -1.33
N PRO A 379 -11.89 -17.11 -0.41
CA PRO A 379 -11.13 -16.83 0.80
C PRO A 379 -10.80 -18.12 1.54
N GLY A 380 -9.53 -18.30 1.88
CA GLY A 380 -9.04 -19.57 2.48
C GLY A 380 -8.47 -19.39 3.88
N GLY A 381 -8.33 -18.16 4.37
CA GLY A 381 -7.80 -17.84 5.69
C GLY A 381 -8.89 -17.56 6.75
N GLY A 382 -10.11 -17.98 6.50
CA GLY A 382 -11.25 -17.82 7.42
C GLY A 382 -12.23 -16.72 7.01
N GLY A 383 -12.05 -16.04 5.87
CA GLY A 383 -12.90 -14.91 5.48
C GLY A 383 -14.35 -15.29 5.20
N THR A 384 -14.57 -16.39 4.48
CA THR A 384 -15.93 -16.88 4.22
C THR A 384 -16.59 -17.42 5.50
N LYS A 385 -15.84 -18.18 6.31
CA LYS A 385 -16.26 -18.63 7.64
C LYS A 385 -16.65 -17.44 8.53
N GLU A 386 -15.85 -16.39 8.52
CA GLU A 386 -16.10 -15.21 9.35
C GLU A 386 -17.41 -14.50 8.99
N PHE A 387 -17.76 -14.42 7.72
CA PHE A 387 -19.07 -13.91 7.32
C PHE A 387 -20.22 -14.82 7.76
N ALA A 388 -20.02 -16.14 7.80
CA ALA A 388 -21.02 -17.05 8.36
C ALA A 388 -21.22 -16.82 9.88
N VAL A 389 -20.14 -16.59 10.61
CA VAL A 389 -20.18 -16.22 12.05
C VAL A 389 -20.93 -14.90 12.24
N ARG A 390 -20.56 -13.85 11.51
CA ARG A 390 -21.22 -12.53 11.60
C ARG A 390 -22.69 -12.58 11.22
N LEU A 391 -23.07 -13.38 10.20
CA LEU A 391 -24.47 -13.62 9.86
C LEU A 391 -25.23 -14.31 11.00
N SER A 392 -24.60 -15.29 11.66
CA SER A 392 -25.19 -15.93 12.84
C SER A 392 -25.44 -14.94 13.98
N ASP A 393 -24.49 -14.00 14.21
CA ASP A 393 -24.61 -12.98 15.26
C ASP A 393 -25.68 -11.91 14.95
N GLU A 394 -26.00 -11.69 13.67
CA GLU A 394 -27.08 -10.80 13.24
C GLU A 394 -28.49 -11.38 13.47
N ILE A 395 -28.58 -12.68 13.79
CA ILE A 395 -29.88 -13.36 14.10
C ILE A 395 -30.17 -13.15 15.59
N THR A 396 -31.05 -12.20 15.89
CA THR A 396 -31.30 -11.80 17.28
C THR A 396 -32.52 -12.49 17.89
N LYS A 397 -33.41 -13.06 17.06
CA LYS A 397 -34.65 -13.74 17.51
C LYS A 397 -35.17 -14.73 16.47
N GLU A 398 -36.00 -15.64 16.93
CA GLU A 398 -36.73 -16.57 16.06
C GLU A 398 -37.62 -15.80 15.06
N GLY A 399 -37.57 -16.22 13.79
CA GLY A 399 -38.35 -15.61 12.71
C GLY A 399 -37.65 -14.42 11.99
N ASP A 400 -36.42 -14.08 12.35
CA ASP A 400 -35.65 -13.10 11.61
C ASP A 400 -35.45 -13.51 10.15
N VAL A 401 -35.51 -12.52 9.23
CA VAL A 401 -35.35 -12.74 7.80
C VAL A 401 -33.84 -12.75 7.46
N GLN A 402 -33.31 -13.92 7.12
CA GLN A 402 -31.87 -14.15 6.96
C GLN A 402 -31.42 -14.12 5.51
N ILE A 403 -32.25 -14.55 4.57
CA ILE A 403 -31.86 -14.71 3.14
C ILE A 403 -31.34 -13.42 2.50
N PRO A 404 -31.91 -12.23 2.65
CA PRO A 404 -31.38 -11.01 2.07
C PRO A 404 -29.96 -10.70 2.57
N ARG A 405 -29.72 -10.81 3.88
CA ARG A 405 -28.40 -10.58 4.48
C ARG A 405 -27.36 -11.59 3.99
N LEU A 406 -27.76 -12.87 3.88
CA LEU A 406 -26.93 -13.93 3.32
C LEU A 406 -26.56 -13.65 1.85
N ILE A 407 -27.52 -13.18 1.03
CA ILE A 407 -27.28 -12.80 -0.36
C ILE A 407 -26.31 -11.62 -0.45
N ASP A 408 -26.42 -10.63 0.42
CA ASP A 408 -25.54 -9.46 0.43
C ASP A 408 -24.09 -9.87 0.75
N LYS A 409 -23.86 -10.69 1.78
CA LYS A 409 -22.53 -11.21 2.11
C LYS A 409 -21.98 -12.12 1.01
N PHE A 410 -22.81 -12.99 0.46
CA PHE A 410 -22.46 -13.81 -0.70
C PHE A 410 -22.02 -12.95 -1.89
N LYS A 411 -22.77 -11.91 -2.21
CA LYS A 411 -22.44 -10.97 -3.27
C LYS A 411 -21.07 -10.32 -3.05
N SER A 412 -20.81 -9.82 -1.85
CA SER A 412 -19.53 -9.17 -1.53
C SER A 412 -18.34 -10.07 -1.83
N ILE A 413 -18.41 -11.36 -1.48
CA ILE A 413 -17.35 -12.32 -1.76
C ILE A 413 -17.35 -12.74 -3.25
N ALA A 414 -18.50 -13.20 -3.77
CA ALA A 414 -18.61 -13.81 -5.10
C ALA A 414 -18.29 -12.83 -6.25
N THR A 415 -18.40 -11.53 -6.02
CA THR A 415 -18.02 -10.49 -6.98
C THR A 415 -16.69 -9.79 -6.64
N ALA A 416 -15.97 -10.29 -5.64
CA ALA A 416 -14.71 -9.71 -5.16
C ALA A 416 -14.83 -8.19 -4.90
N GLN A 417 -15.85 -7.77 -4.16
CA GLN A 417 -16.07 -6.36 -3.86
C GLN A 417 -14.96 -5.82 -2.97
N VAL A 418 -14.41 -4.68 -3.39
CA VAL A 418 -13.42 -3.92 -2.63
C VAL A 418 -14.05 -2.62 -2.21
N ALA A 419 -14.04 -2.35 -0.91
CA ALA A 419 -14.42 -1.05 -0.38
C ALA A 419 -13.42 0.02 -0.84
N THR A 420 -13.93 1.14 -1.33
CA THR A 420 -13.11 2.26 -1.82
C THR A 420 -12.69 3.22 -0.70
N SER A 421 -13.11 2.95 0.52
CA SER A 421 -12.73 3.65 1.73
C SER A 421 -13.02 2.79 2.96
N ALA A 422 -12.41 3.14 4.10
CA ALA A 422 -12.73 2.51 5.38
C ALA A 422 -14.22 2.66 5.75
N TYR A 423 -14.85 3.76 5.37
CA TYR A 423 -16.29 3.98 5.61
C TYR A 423 -17.16 3.00 4.82
N GLU A 424 -16.84 2.75 3.56
CA GLU A 424 -17.57 1.77 2.75
C GLU A 424 -17.36 0.34 3.24
N ALA A 425 -16.22 0.05 3.86
CA ALA A 425 -15.93 -1.26 4.43
C ALA A 425 -16.90 -1.65 5.56
N PHE A 426 -17.47 -0.69 6.29
CA PHE A 426 -18.57 -0.95 7.24
C PHE A 426 -19.84 -1.41 6.52
N ASN A 427 -20.18 -0.82 5.37
CA ASN A 427 -21.36 -1.19 4.60
C ASN A 427 -21.26 -2.63 4.07
N PHE A 428 -20.07 -3.05 3.65
CA PHE A 428 -19.83 -4.44 3.21
C PHE A 428 -19.69 -5.42 4.37
N GLY A 429 -19.53 -4.92 5.59
CA GLY A 429 -19.36 -5.71 6.80
C GLY A 429 -17.96 -6.30 6.95
N TYR A 430 -16.95 -5.74 6.27
CA TYR A 430 -15.54 -6.04 6.54
C TYR A 430 -15.09 -5.42 7.87
N LEU A 431 -15.56 -4.22 8.17
CA LEU A 431 -15.41 -3.55 9.46
C LEU A 431 -16.71 -3.54 10.24
N LEU A 432 -16.63 -3.49 11.58
CA LEU A 432 -17.76 -3.50 12.50
C LEU A 432 -17.79 -2.21 13.33
N PRO A 433 -18.88 -1.42 13.27
CA PRO A 433 -18.96 -0.13 13.97
C PRO A 433 -18.78 -0.21 15.49
N GLN A 434 -19.01 -1.39 16.09
CA GLN A 434 -18.91 -1.59 17.54
C GLN A 434 -17.48 -1.66 18.06
N LYS A 435 -16.50 -2.00 17.19
CA LYS A 435 -15.11 -2.22 17.60
C LYS A 435 -14.07 -1.51 16.76
N ASP A 436 -14.39 -1.22 15.48
CA ASP A 436 -13.44 -0.68 14.51
C ASP A 436 -13.59 0.84 14.37
N GLN A 437 -12.49 1.54 14.09
CA GLN A 437 -12.48 2.99 13.97
C GLN A 437 -11.75 3.46 12.71
N VAL A 438 -12.07 4.69 12.26
CA VAL A 438 -11.45 5.34 11.11
C VAL A 438 -10.57 6.50 11.53
N VAL A 439 -9.36 6.57 10.97
CA VAL A 439 -8.39 7.65 11.18
C VAL A 439 -8.15 8.37 9.85
N HIS A 440 -8.31 9.70 9.84
CA HIS A 440 -8.11 10.49 8.62
C HIS A 440 -6.64 10.74 8.32
N ASN A 441 -5.82 10.92 9.35
CA ASN A 441 -4.38 11.10 9.19
C ASN A 441 -3.66 9.77 9.33
N THR A 442 -3.27 9.16 8.21
CA THR A 442 -2.59 7.86 8.17
C THR A 442 -1.32 7.81 9.03
N ALA A 443 -0.61 8.93 9.22
CA ALA A 443 0.57 8.98 10.08
C ALA A 443 0.25 8.71 11.57
N ARG A 444 -1.01 8.85 11.98
CA ARG A 444 -1.49 8.54 13.33
C ARG A 444 -1.96 7.09 13.51
N ASN A 445 -2.01 6.33 12.44
CA ASN A 445 -2.68 5.04 12.43
C ASN A 445 -2.15 4.08 13.50
N ILE A 446 -0.82 3.92 13.59
CA ILE A 446 -0.19 3.04 14.60
C ILE A 446 -0.36 3.62 16.01
N SER A 447 -0.29 4.94 16.21
CA SER A 447 -0.50 5.53 17.53
C SER A 447 -1.94 5.40 18.02
N GLU A 448 -2.92 5.53 17.14
CA GLU A 448 -4.32 5.27 17.48
C GLU A 448 -4.58 3.78 17.75
N ALA A 449 -3.95 2.89 16.97
CA ALA A 449 -4.01 1.45 17.22
C ALA A 449 -3.37 1.08 18.56
N LYS A 450 -2.24 1.70 18.94
CA LYS A 450 -1.64 1.53 20.27
C LYS A 450 -2.59 2.00 21.38
N ALA A 451 -3.22 3.16 21.19
CA ALA A 451 -4.21 3.66 22.15
C ALA A 451 -5.38 2.68 22.31
N LYS A 452 -5.85 2.09 21.19
CA LYS A 452 -6.90 1.07 21.21
C LYS A 452 -6.47 -0.23 21.92
N VAL A 453 -5.23 -0.67 21.73
CA VAL A 453 -4.66 -1.81 22.49
C VAL A 453 -4.69 -1.50 23.99
N LEU A 454 -4.24 -0.32 24.42
CA LEU A 454 -4.23 0.06 25.83
C LEU A 454 -5.65 0.17 26.43
N GLU A 455 -6.61 0.68 25.65
CA GLU A 455 -8.03 0.68 26.04
C GLU A 455 -8.56 -0.72 26.28
N LEU A 456 -8.30 -1.66 25.35
CA LEU A 456 -8.76 -3.04 25.45
C LEU A 456 -8.06 -3.82 26.55
N ALA A 457 -6.79 -3.53 26.84
CA ALA A 457 -5.97 -4.31 27.79
C ALA A 457 -6.45 -4.22 29.23
N ASP A 458 -7.14 -3.14 29.62
CA ASP A 458 -7.56 -2.91 31.01
C ASP A 458 -8.57 -3.97 31.50
N ASP A 459 -9.50 -4.40 30.63
CA ASP A 459 -10.52 -5.39 30.96
C ASP A 459 -10.59 -6.53 29.92
N TYR A 460 -9.47 -6.88 29.31
CA TYR A 460 -9.44 -7.84 28.23
C TYR A 460 -9.82 -9.24 28.67
N VAL A 461 -10.82 -9.80 28.00
CA VAL A 461 -11.26 -11.18 28.17
C VAL A 461 -11.05 -11.94 26.85
N MET A 462 -10.19 -12.95 26.87
CA MET A 462 -9.95 -13.81 25.71
C MET A 462 -11.27 -14.42 25.20
N PRO A 463 -11.62 -14.24 23.93
CA PRO A 463 -12.80 -14.87 23.35
C PRO A 463 -12.73 -16.39 23.38
N ILE A 464 -13.86 -17.05 23.36
CA ILE A 464 -13.96 -18.51 23.30
C ILE A 464 -14.38 -18.93 21.89
N GLN A 465 -13.72 -19.94 21.33
CA GLN A 465 -14.02 -20.47 20.01
C GLN A 465 -15.48 -20.93 19.93
N ARG A 466 -16.20 -20.46 18.90
CA ARG A 466 -17.63 -20.68 18.71
C ARG A 466 -17.94 -22.13 18.31
N LYS A 467 -18.98 -22.69 18.92
CA LYS A 467 -19.53 -24.01 18.60
C LYS A 467 -21.01 -23.96 18.20
N ASP A 468 -21.55 -22.76 18.12
CA ASP A 468 -22.99 -22.44 18.02
C ASP A 468 -23.29 -21.53 16.82
N VAL A 469 -22.47 -21.57 15.76
CA VAL A 469 -22.68 -20.76 14.55
C VAL A 469 -23.88 -21.30 13.78
N TYR A 470 -24.94 -20.50 13.67
CA TYR A 470 -26.16 -20.89 12.98
C TYR A 470 -26.03 -20.73 11.48
N VAL A 471 -26.32 -21.77 10.73
CA VAL A 471 -26.21 -21.84 9.27
C VAL A 471 -27.50 -22.39 8.65
N LEU A 472 -27.79 -21.97 7.41
CA LEU A 472 -29.07 -22.25 6.76
C LEU A 472 -29.12 -23.59 5.99
N GLY A 473 -27.97 -24.27 5.81
CA GLY A 473 -27.92 -25.52 5.05
C GLY A 473 -28.53 -25.41 3.65
N ARG A 474 -29.25 -26.42 3.20
CA ARG A 474 -29.88 -26.48 1.87
C ARG A 474 -30.85 -25.33 1.58
N THR A 475 -31.50 -24.77 2.60
CA THR A 475 -32.41 -23.62 2.44
C THR A 475 -31.65 -22.40 1.92
N GLY A 476 -30.49 -22.09 2.53
CA GLY A 476 -29.61 -21.01 2.08
C GLY A 476 -28.96 -21.32 0.74
N LEU A 477 -28.45 -22.55 0.55
CA LEU A 477 -27.82 -22.99 -0.70
C LEU A 477 -28.71 -22.78 -1.92
N GLY A 478 -29.98 -23.16 -1.83
CA GLY A 478 -30.94 -22.97 -2.92
C GLY A 478 -31.07 -21.51 -3.33
N ALA A 479 -31.21 -20.61 -2.35
CA ALA A 479 -31.31 -19.18 -2.61
C ALA A 479 -30.01 -18.61 -3.26
N LEU A 480 -28.84 -18.98 -2.74
CA LEU A 480 -27.55 -18.51 -3.28
C LEU A 480 -27.23 -19.10 -4.67
N TYR A 481 -27.62 -20.33 -4.95
CA TYR A 481 -27.46 -20.92 -6.29
C TYR A 481 -28.34 -20.22 -7.32
N ILE A 482 -29.56 -19.81 -6.97
CA ILE A 482 -30.42 -18.98 -7.81
C ILE A 482 -29.77 -17.62 -8.06
N ALA A 483 -29.25 -16.97 -7.01
CA ALA A 483 -28.56 -15.69 -7.11
C ALA A 483 -27.33 -15.78 -8.04
N ALA A 484 -26.48 -16.81 -7.87
CA ALA A 484 -25.34 -17.07 -8.74
C ALA A 484 -25.78 -17.29 -10.20
N HIS A 485 -26.80 -18.11 -10.42
CA HIS A 485 -27.29 -18.40 -11.77
C HIS A 485 -27.88 -17.16 -12.45
N SER A 486 -28.53 -16.28 -11.69
CA SER A 486 -29.04 -15.00 -12.20
C SER A 486 -27.91 -14.10 -12.73
N LEU A 487 -26.75 -14.06 -12.06
CA LEU A 487 -25.57 -13.33 -12.54
C LEU A 487 -25.08 -13.89 -13.90
N LYS A 488 -25.11 -15.21 -14.10
CA LYS A 488 -24.76 -15.84 -15.36
C LYS A 488 -25.75 -15.48 -16.47
N LEU A 489 -27.05 -15.60 -16.21
CA LEU A 489 -28.11 -15.26 -17.17
C LEU A 489 -28.02 -13.78 -17.61
N GLY A 490 -27.62 -12.90 -16.70
CA GLY A 490 -27.34 -11.49 -16.98
C GLY A 490 -26.01 -11.21 -17.67
N HIS A 491 -25.23 -12.25 -18.00
CA HIS A 491 -23.88 -12.13 -18.57
C HIS A 491 -22.87 -11.37 -17.72
N TYR A 492 -23.09 -11.32 -16.39
CA TYR A 492 -22.14 -10.71 -15.43
C TYR A 492 -21.11 -11.72 -14.92
N ALA A 493 -21.32 -13.02 -15.11
CA ALA A 493 -20.45 -14.08 -14.60
C ALA A 493 -20.22 -15.18 -15.64
N SER A 494 -18.99 -15.70 -15.71
CA SER A 494 -18.62 -16.86 -16.52
C SER A 494 -19.07 -18.18 -15.86
N GLU A 495 -18.94 -19.30 -16.57
CA GLU A 495 -19.19 -20.64 -15.99
C GLU A 495 -18.27 -20.92 -14.80
N HIS A 496 -17.01 -20.48 -14.90
CA HIS A 496 -16.05 -20.67 -13.84
C HIS A 496 -16.37 -19.78 -12.62
N ASP A 497 -16.82 -18.54 -12.84
CA ASP A 497 -17.30 -17.67 -11.75
C ASP A 497 -18.45 -18.30 -10.98
N ILE A 498 -19.38 -18.98 -11.67
CA ILE A 498 -20.48 -19.70 -11.04
C ILE A 498 -19.99 -20.89 -10.21
N LYS A 499 -18.98 -21.61 -10.71
CA LYS A 499 -18.36 -22.71 -9.97
C LYS A 499 -17.76 -22.22 -8.66
N ILE A 500 -17.00 -21.11 -8.71
CA ILE A 500 -16.41 -20.48 -7.53
C ILE A 500 -17.50 -19.97 -6.58
N ALA A 501 -18.50 -19.25 -7.10
CA ALA A 501 -19.60 -18.73 -6.31
C ALA A 501 -20.39 -19.84 -5.57
N LYS A 502 -20.57 -21.01 -6.19
CA LYS A 502 -21.18 -22.16 -5.52
C LYS A 502 -20.35 -22.67 -4.34
N LYS A 503 -19.00 -22.60 -4.44
CA LYS A 503 -18.12 -22.96 -3.32
C LYS A 503 -18.21 -21.95 -2.18
N VAL A 504 -18.29 -20.66 -2.47
CA VAL A 504 -18.58 -19.60 -1.47
C VAL A 504 -19.92 -19.87 -0.79
N ALA A 505 -20.97 -20.13 -1.57
CA ALA A 505 -22.30 -20.44 -1.05
C ALA A 505 -22.29 -21.66 -0.11
N TYR A 506 -21.54 -22.70 -0.49
CA TYR A 506 -21.41 -23.93 0.30
C TYR A 506 -20.88 -23.64 1.70
N VAL A 507 -19.79 -22.86 1.81
CA VAL A 507 -19.23 -22.49 3.12
C VAL A 507 -20.17 -21.60 3.92
N LEU A 508 -20.73 -20.54 3.32
CA LEU A 508 -21.63 -19.61 4.01
C LEU A 508 -22.87 -20.29 4.58
N CYS A 509 -23.33 -21.37 3.94
CA CYS A 509 -24.50 -22.13 4.38
C CYS A 509 -24.17 -23.32 5.29
N GLY A 510 -22.90 -23.55 5.62
CA GLY A 510 -22.48 -24.68 6.43
C GLY A 510 -22.50 -26.02 5.68
N GLY A 511 -22.41 -26.00 4.35
CA GLY A 511 -22.43 -27.20 3.52
C GLY A 511 -23.83 -27.71 3.18
N ASP A 512 -23.92 -28.96 2.74
CA ASP A 512 -25.17 -29.61 2.30
C ASP A 512 -25.97 -30.21 3.49
N LEU A 513 -26.20 -29.37 4.50
CA LEU A 513 -27.01 -29.78 5.67
C LEU A 513 -28.49 -29.81 5.33
N THR A 514 -29.21 -30.82 5.82
CA THR A 514 -30.61 -31.04 5.47
C THR A 514 -31.57 -29.97 6.00
N SER A 515 -31.19 -29.30 7.08
CA SER A 515 -31.99 -28.23 7.73
C SER A 515 -31.07 -27.19 8.35
N PRO A 516 -31.56 -25.96 8.59
CA PRO A 516 -30.86 -25.00 9.40
C PRO A 516 -30.47 -25.57 10.77
N GLN A 517 -29.21 -25.35 11.18
CA GLN A 517 -28.68 -25.83 12.46
C GLN A 517 -27.41 -25.09 12.86
N THR A 518 -26.96 -25.33 14.08
CA THR A 518 -25.68 -24.81 14.56
C THR A 518 -24.53 -25.76 14.23
N VAL A 519 -23.36 -25.15 13.87
CA VAL A 519 -22.11 -25.85 13.62
C VAL A 519 -20.98 -25.16 14.37
N SER A 520 -19.84 -25.84 14.51
CA SER A 520 -18.65 -25.22 15.08
C SER A 520 -17.93 -24.34 14.04
N GLU A 521 -17.20 -23.36 14.54
CA GLU A 521 -16.32 -22.53 13.71
C GLU A 521 -15.24 -23.36 13.00
N GLN A 522 -14.70 -24.39 13.70
CA GLN A 522 -13.74 -25.32 13.12
C GLN A 522 -14.33 -26.09 11.94
N TYR A 523 -15.57 -26.54 12.02
CA TYR A 523 -16.25 -27.20 10.90
C TYR A 523 -16.32 -26.28 9.67
N LEU A 524 -16.63 -24.99 9.88
CA LEU A 524 -16.68 -24.02 8.79
C LEU A 524 -15.31 -23.77 8.16
N LEU A 525 -14.24 -23.75 8.97
CA LEU A 525 -12.86 -23.66 8.48
C LEU A 525 -12.47 -24.89 7.64
N ASP A 526 -12.89 -26.09 8.08
CA ASP A 526 -12.56 -27.32 7.37
C ASP A 526 -13.23 -27.37 5.98
N ILE A 527 -14.52 -27.02 5.90
CA ILE A 527 -15.22 -26.96 4.60
C ILE A 527 -14.74 -25.79 3.73
N GLU A 528 -14.32 -24.65 4.30
CA GLU A 528 -13.70 -23.56 3.56
C GLU A 528 -12.41 -24.03 2.90
N ARG A 529 -11.53 -24.69 3.65
CA ARG A 529 -10.28 -25.25 3.14
C ARG A 529 -10.51 -26.30 2.06
N GLU A 530 -11.47 -27.21 2.25
CA GLU A 530 -11.84 -28.21 1.23
C GLU A 530 -12.29 -27.52 -0.08
N MET A 531 -13.14 -26.52 0.00
CA MET A 531 -13.64 -25.80 -1.17
C MET A 531 -12.51 -25.00 -1.85
N PHE A 532 -11.61 -24.39 -1.09
CA PHE A 532 -10.42 -23.72 -1.61
C PHE A 532 -9.54 -24.67 -2.41
N LEU A 533 -9.15 -25.79 -1.81
CA LEU A 533 -8.31 -26.81 -2.45
C LEU A 533 -8.94 -27.37 -3.72
N SER A 534 -10.26 -27.60 -3.71
CA SER A 534 -10.98 -28.11 -4.88
C SER A 534 -10.92 -27.17 -6.09
N LEU A 535 -10.70 -25.86 -5.88
CA LEU A 535 -10.52 -24.87 -6.93
C LEU A 535 -9.08 -24.77 -7.42
N CYS A 536 -8.09 -25.01 -6.55
CA CYS A 536 -6.68 -24.97 -6.94
C CYS A 536 -6.32 -26.01 -8.01
N GLY A 537 -7.06 -27.13 -8.12
CA GLY A 537 -6.92 -28.12 -9.17
C GLY A 537 -7.56 -27.77 -10.51
N GLU A 538 -8.27 -26.66 -10.60
CA GLU A 538 -8.97 -26.25 -11.82
C GLU A 538 -8.04 -25.51 -12.79
N GLN A 539 -7.97 -25.95 -14.05
CA GLN A 539 -7.14 -25.33 -15.08
C GLN A 539 -7.42 -23.81 -15.22
N LYS A 540 -8.70 -23.41 -15.20
CA LYS A 540 -9.10 -22.01 -15.30
C LYS A 540 -8.66 -21.15 -14.10
N THR A 541 -8.58 -21.74 -12.92
CA THR A 541 -8.02 -21.09 -11.74
C THR A 541 -6.52 -20.83 -11.90
N LEU A 542 -5.77 -21.83 -12.36
CA LEU A 542 -4.33 -21.68 -12.62
C LEU A 542 -4.05 -20.61 -13.68
N GLU A 543 -4.87 -20.56 -14.75
CA GLU A 543 -4.80 -19.52 -15.77
C GLU A 543 -5.05 -18.12 -15.18
N ARG A 544 -6.01 -17.96 -14.26
CA ARG A 544 -6.29 -16.69 -13.58
C ARG A 544 -5.13 -16.26 -12.70
N ILE A 545 -4.56 -17.16 -11.92
CA ILE A 545 -3.42 -16.86 -11.05
C ILE A 545 -2.22 -16.45 -11.91
N GLN A 546 -1.89 -17.22 -12.95
CA GLN A 546 -0.80 -16.89 -13.85
C GLN A 546 -0.99 -15.52 -14.51
N PHE A 547 -2.18 -15.25 -15.04
CA PHE A 547 -2.49 -13.96 -15.67
C PHE A 547 -2.37 -12.79 -14.70
N MET A 548 -2.80 -12.98 -13.45
CA MET A 548 -2.64 -11.96 -12.39
C MET A 548 -1.16 -11.68 -12.12
N LEU A 549 -0.33 -12.71 -11.98
CA LEU A 549 1.11 -12.58 -11.73
C LEU A 549 1.85 -11.86 -12.88
N GLU A 550 1.44 -12.12 -14.13
CA GLU A 550 2.05 -11.51 -15.32
C GLU A 550 1.57 -10.09 -15.60
N ASN A 551 0.30 -9.80 -15.37
CA ASN A 551 -0.36 -8.59 -15.86
C ASN A 551 -0.86 -7.65 -14.74
N GLY A 552 -0.89 -8.10 -13.48
CA GLY A 552 -1.43 -7.34 -12.36
C GLY A 552 -2.93 -7.04 -12.47
N LYS A 553 -3.69 -7.87 -13.20
CA LYS A 553 -5.13 -7.69 -13.45
C LYS A 553 -5.85 -9.04 -13.42
N PRO A 554 -7.10 -9.09 -12.94
CA PRO A 554 -7.88 -10.32 -12.98
C PRO A 554 -8.24 -10.75 -14.40
N LEU A 555 -8.19 -12.07 -14.66
CA LEU A 555 -8.70 -12.69 -15.88
C LEU A 555 -10.14 -13.16 -15.67
N ARG A 556 -11.01 -12.94 -16.64
CA ARG A 556 -12.36 -13.51 -16.70
C ARG A 556 -12.40 -14.56 -17.84
N ASN A 557 -12.39 -15.87 -17.50
CA ASN A 557 -12.34 -16.98 -18.46
C ASN A 557 -13.51 -17.97 -18.28
#